data_c8c61bbda6b3035c28180fafa82a5d35
#
_entry.id   c8c61bbda6b3035c28180fafa82a5d35
#
_cell.length_a   1.000
_cell.length_b   1.000
_cell.length_c   1.000
_cell.angle_alpha   90.00
_cell.angle_beta   90.00
_cell.angle_gamma   90.00
#
_symmetry.space_group_name_H-M   'P 1'
#
loop_
_entity.id
_entity.type
_entity.pdbx_description
1 polymer ?
#
loop_
_entity_poly.entity_id
_entity_poly.type
_entity_poly.pdbx_seq_one_letter_code
_entity_poly.pdbx_strand_id
1 'polypeptide(L)'
;MSKKDSYAVIGLGGFGIAIVQELIALGRDVIAIDNRPENIKNISDILPTAFVADSTDEIALNQVSIKDVEYVVVAFGDNLEATILTTVLLKDMGIKHLIVRVDNPQYVNIIKKLGAEEIISPQHAAGVALANRIGNEDYKDFYKIDKKYSIVSIEINPKFETRTLQDMNTKNLFGINVVLIKRGNSSFVPSGKDSVMAGDNLFVVGTRKEVRAFREAVNGKKRVW
;
A
#
# COMPACT_ATOMS: atom_id res chain seq x y z
N MET A 1 23.91 -13.14 15.33
CA MET A 1 23.34 -11.88 14.82
C MET A 1 22.46 -12.26 13.67
N SER A 2 21.15 -11.93 13.70
CA SER A 2 20.25 -12.13 12.57
C SER A 2 20.82 -11.33 11.39
N LYS A 3 20.97 -11.96 10.22
CA LYS A 3 21.33 -11.28 8.99
C LYS A 3 20.24 -10.23 8.78
N LYS A 4 20.57 -8.93 8.83
CA LYS A 4 19.61 -7.89 8.47
C LYS A 4 19.30 -8.07 7.00
N ASP A 5 18.00 -8.11 6.66
CA ASP A 5 17.56 -8.13 5.27
C ASP A 5 18.18 -6.92 4.56
N SER A 6 18.83 -7.15 3.43
CA SER A 6 19.44 -6.13 2.59
C SER A 6 18.57 -5.89 1.36
N TYR A 7 18.44 -4.63 0.95
CA TYR A 7 17.53 -4.18 -0.09
C TYR A 7 18.29 -3.41 -1.17
N ALA A 8 17.92 -3.63 -2.43
CA ALA A 8 18.34 -2.77 -3.51
C ALA A 8 17.13 -2.20 -4.24
N VAL A 9 17.20 -0.92 -4.58
CA VAL A 9 16.19 -0.25 -5.39
C VAL A 9 16.85 0.27 -6.67
N ILE A 10 16.39 -0.20 -7.80
CA ILE A 10 16.88 0.14 -9.13
C ILE A 10 15.86 1.06 -9.82
N GLY A 11 16.28 2.28 -10.13
CA GLY A 11 15.43 3.34 -10.65
C GLY A 11 14.95 4.29 -9.55
N LEU A 12 15.48 5.52 -9.55
CA LEU A 12 15.20 6.54 -8.53
C LEU A 12 14.27 7.65 -9.07
N GLY A 13 13.23 7.24 -9.79
CA GLY A 13 12.06 8.08 -10.02
C GLY A 13 11.26 8.28 -8.73
N GLY A 14 10.16 9.02 -8.79
CA GLY A 14 9.33 9.30 -7.60
C GLY A 14 8.93 8.07 -6.80
N PHE A 15 8.65 6.94 -7.47
CA PHE A 15 8.30 5.68 -6.80
C PHE A 15 9.50 5.03 -6.11
N GLY A 16 10.66 4.94 -6.79
CA GLY A 16 11.88 4.36 -6.21
C GLY A 16 12.40 5.17 -5.02
N ILE A 17 12.40 6.50 -5.11
CA ILE A 17 12.77 7.39 -4.01
C ILE A 17 11.89 7.16 -2.78
N ALA A 18 10.57 7.03 -2.98
CA ALA A 18 9.65 6.77 -1.86
C ALA A 18 9.94 5.43 -1.16
N ILE A 19 10.28 4.38 -1.92
CA ILE A 19 10.68 3.08 -1.36
C ILE A 19 11.97 3.22 -0.55
N VAL A 20 12.99 3.88 -1.10
CA VAL A 20 14.27 4.06 -0.42
C VAL A 20 14.08 4.81 0.89
N GLN A 21 13.35 5.93 0.88
CA GLN A 21 13.10 6.73 2.07
C GLN A 21 12.41 5.94 3.18
N GLU A 22 11.40 5.15 2.82
CA GLU A 22 10.68 4.31 3.79
C GLU A 22 11.55 3.18 4.34
N LEU A 23 12.34 2.51 3.51
CA LEU A 23 13.26 1.47 3.95
C LEU A 23 14.32 2.02 4.92
N ILE A 24 14.85 3.23 4.65
CA ILE A 24 15.76 3.93 5.58
C ILE A 24 15.05 4.24 6.90
N ALA A 25 13.82 4.75 6.86
CA ALA A 25 13.03 5.03 8.06
C ALA A 25 12.76 3.78 8.91
N LEU A 26 12.62 2.62 8.25
CA LEU A 26 12.50 1.30 8.88
C LEU A 26 13.85 0.73 9.37
N GLY A 27 14.97 1.46 9.22
CA GLY A 27 16.29 1.06 9.65
C GLY A 27 16.89 -0.10 8.85
N ARG A 28 16.53 -0.22 7.56
CA ARG A 28 17.02 -1.25 6.66
C ARG A 28 18.30 -0.82 5.94
N ASP A 29 19.13 -1.80 5.58
CA ASP A 29 20.32 -1.57 4.77
C ASP A 29 19.91 -1.53 3.29
N VAL A 30 20.12 -0.39 2.62
CA VAL A 30 19.62 -0.13 1.28
C VAL A 30 20.76 0.22 0.33
N ILE A 31 20.73 -0.32 -0.88
CA ILE A 31 21.52 0.12 -2.04
C ILE A 31 20.55 0.75 -3.03
N ALA A 32 20.90 1.92 -3.57
CA ALA A 32 20.13 2.56 -4.62
C ALA A 32 20.95 2.64 -5.92
N ILE A 33 20.32 2.37 -7.05
CA ILE A 33 20.94 2.34 -8.37
C ILE A 33 20.08 3.12 -9.36
N ASP A 34 20.69 4.03 -10.10
CA ASP A 34 20.04 4.73 -11.22
C ASP A 34 21.10 5.04 -12.28
N ASN A 35 20.73 5.04 -13.56
CA ASN A 35 21.65 5.38 -14.64
C ASN A 35 21.81 6.90 -14.83
N ARG A 36 21.02 7.72 -14.17
CA ARG A 36 21.06 9.18 -14.22
C ARG A 36 21.77 9.75 -12.99
N PRO A 37 22.91 10.43 -13.18
CA PRO A 37 23.66 11.02 -12.06
C PRO A 37 22.84 12.00 -11.20
N GLU A 38 21.91 12.73 -11.83
CA GLU A 38 21.05 13.68 -11.14
C GLU A 38 20.11 12.99 -10.12
N ASN A 39 19.62 11.78 -10.41
CA ASN A 39 18.78 11.02 -9.49
C ASN A 39 19.59 10.56 -8.26
N ILE A 40 20.83 10.14 -8.48
CA ILE A 40 21.75 9.77 -7.40
C ILE A 40 22.07 10.97 -6.52
N LYS A 41 22.37 12.13 -7.13
CA LYS A 41 22.65 13.37 -6.39
C LYS A 41 21.51 13.76 -5.46
N ASN A 42 20.26 13.57 -5.86
CA ASN A 42 19.08 13.93 -5.07
C ASN A 42 18.90 13.09 -3.80
N ILE A 43 19.58 11.95 -3.71
CA ILE A 43 19.44 11.04 -2.57
C ILE A 43 20.75 10.81 -1.80
N SER A 44 21.90 11.26 -2.33
CA SER A 44 23.23 11.01 -1.77
C SER A 44 23.42 11.52 -0.34
N ASP A 45 22.71 12.58 0.05
CA ASP A 45 22.77 13.14 1.39
C ASP A 45 22.15 12.23 2.46
N ILE A 46 21.19 11.39 2.08
CA ILE A 46 20.49 10.48 2.99
C ILE A 46 20.88 9.01 2.79
N LEU A 47 21.48 8.67 1.67
CA LEU A 47 21.90 7.31 1.32
C LEU A 47 23.28 7.30 0.65
N PRO A 48 24.37 7.10 1.41
CA PRO A 48 25.72 7.02 0.85
C PRO A 48 25.93 5.83 -0.11
N THR A 49 25.11 4.79 -0.01
CA THR A 49 25.13 3.58 -0.85
C THR A 49 24.28 3.74 -2.11
N ALA A 50 24.33 4.92 -2.74
CA ALA A 50 23.67 5.21 -4.01
C ALA A 50 24.71 5.27 -5.14
N PHE A 51 24.45 4.54 -6.24
CA PHE A 51 25.41 4.34 -7.33
C PHE A 51 24.82 4.72 -8.68
N VAL A 52 25.63 5.40 -9.49
CA VAL A 52 25.31 5.60 -10.91
C VAL A 52 25.70 4.35 -11.66
N ALA A 53 24.73 3.56 -12.14
CA ALA A 53 25.00 2.35 -12.90
C ALA A 53 23.83 2.01 -13.85
N ASP A 54 24.15 1.38 -14.96
CA ASP A 54 23.16 0.80 -15.87
C ASP A 54 22.80 -0.60 -15.40
N SER A 55 21.55 -0.82 -15.04
CA SER A 55 21.05 -2.11 -14.57
C SER A 55 20.91 -3.16 -15.66
N THR A 56 21.09 -2.80 -16.91
CA THR A 56 21.15 -3.75 -18.05
C THR A 56 22.57 -4.27 -18.30
N ASP A 57 23.56 -3.76 -17.56
CA ASP A 57 24.97 -4.19 -17.62
C ASP A 57 25.29 -5.06 -16.39
N GLU A 58 25.59 -6.34 -16.65
CA GLU A 58 25.97 -7.31 -15.62
C GLU A 58 27.24 -6.89 -14.86
N ILE A 59 28.22 -6.28 -15.54
CA ILE A 59 29.47 -5.84 -14.92
C ILE A 59 29.16 -4.72 -13.93
N ALA A 60 28.34 -3.75 -14.30
CA ALA A 60 27.93 -2.66 -13.45
C ALA A 60 27.18 -3.16 -12.20
N LEU A 61 26.26 -4.12 -12.36
CA LEU A 61 25.53 -4.73 -11.25
C LEU A 61 26.46 -5.51 -10.30
N ASN A 62 27.48 -6.20 -10.82
CA ASN A 62 28.45 -6.90 -9.99
C ASN A 62 29.34 -5.91 -9.19
N GLN A 63 29.70 -4.75 -9.76
CA GLN A 63 30.51 -3.74 -9.06
C GLN A 63 29.81 -3.16 -7.83
N VAL A 64 28.48 -3.09 -7.83
CA VAL A 64 27.68 -2.64 -6.67
C VAL A 64 27.28 -3.78 -5.74
N SER A 65 27.88 -4.98 -5.92
CA SER A 65 27.64 -6.17 -5.08
C SER A 65 26.18 -6.57 -4.98
N ILE A 66 25.42 -6.45 -6.09
CA ILE A 66 23.98 -6.74 -6.10
C ILE A 66 23.65 -8.18 -5.68
N LYS A 67 24.57 -9.14 -5.88
CA LYS A 67 24.42 -10.56 -5.51
C LYS A 67 24.32 -10.79 -4.00
N ASP A 68 24.82 -9.86 -3.20
CA ASP A 68 24.78 -9.95 -1.75
C ASP A 68 23.47 -9.43 -1.15
N VAL A 69 22.59 -8.89 -2.00
CA VAL A 69 21.30 -8.31 -1.61
C VAL A 69 20.20 -9.37 -1.65
N GLU A 70 19.34 -9.36 -0.63
CA GLU A 70 18.26 -10.33 -0.52
C GLU A 70 17.01 -9.93 -1.32
N TYR A 71 16.63 -8.64 -1.25
CA TYR A 71 15.47 -8.09 -1.93
C TYR A 71 15.87 -7.04 -2.97
N VAL A 72 15.47 -7.23 -4.21
CA VAL A 72 15.71 -6.24 -5.26
C VAL A 72 14.39 -5.75 -5.83
N VAL A 73 14.22 -4.43 -5.88
CA VAL A 73 13.07 -3.76 -6.48
C VAL A 73 13.49 -3.04 -7.75
N VAL A 74 12.99 -3.47 -8.89
CA VAL A 74 13.07 -2.75 -10.15
C VAL A 74 11.91 -1.74 -10.19
N ALA A 75 12.22 -0.46 -9.94
CA ALA A 75 11.24 0.58 -9.68
C ALA A 75 10.93 1.50 -10.89
N PHE A 76 11.63 1.34 -12.01
CA PHE A 76 11.28 1.96 -13.28
C PHE A 76 10.30 1.07 -14.07
N GLY A 77 9.46 1.65 -14.92
CA GLY A 77 8.42 0.90 -15.64
C GLY A 77 8.04 1.54 -16.99
N ASP A 78 8.72 2.61 -17.35
CA ASP A 78 8.56 3.36 -18.58
C ASP A 78 9.41 2.83 -19.76
N ASN A 79 10.41 2.00 -19.47
CA ASN A 79 11.26 1.33 -20.46
C ASN A 79 11.12 -0.20 -20.30
N LEU A 80 10.29 -0.80 -21.14
CA LEU A 80 10.02 -2.25 -21.12
C LEU A 80 11.27 -3.07 -21.43
N GLU A 81 12.09 -2.64 -22.39
CA GLU A 81 13.30 -3.37 -22.80
C GLU A 81 14.27 -3.44 -21.61
N ALA A 82 14.58 -2.32 -20.99
CA ALA A 82 15.42 -2.28 -19.79
C ALA A 82 14.80 -3.11 -18.63
N THR A 83 13.48 -3.07 -18.44
CA THR A 83 12.79 -3.86 -17.42
C THR A 83 12.99 -5.35 -17.65
N ILE A 84 12.85 -5.84 -18.89
CA ILE A 84 13.05 -7.24 -19.26
C ILE A 84 14.51 -7.64 -19.03
N LEU A 85 15.46 -6.89 -19.60
CA LEU A 85 16.89 -7.20 -19.48
C LEU A 85 17.35 -7.24 -18.04
N THR A 86 17.02 -6.19 -17.25
CA THR A 86 17.35 -6.15 -15.83
C THR A 86 16.72 -7.31 -15.05
N THR A 87 15.46 -7.68 -15.35
CA THR A 87 14.78 -8.81 -14.68
C THR A 87 15.52 -10.12 -14.94
N VAL A 88 15.88 -10.38 -16.20
CA VAL A 88 16.62 -11.60 -16.59
C VAL A 88 17.98 -11.64 -15.91
N LEU A 89 18.77 -10.57 -16.01
CA LEU A 89 20.10 -10.49 -15.40
C LEU A 89 20.05 -10.73 -13.87
N LEU A 90 19.17 -10.06 -13.17
CA LEU A 90 19.03 -10.25 -11.71
C LEU A 90 18.63 -11.67 -11.35
N LYS A 91 17.79 -12.30 -12.17
CA LYS A 91 17.39 -13.69 -11.97
C LYS A 91 18.54 -14.66 -12.21
N ASP A 92 19.31 -14.45 -13.29
CA ASP A 92 20.50 -15.25 -13.61
C ASP A 92 21.60 -15.06 -12.55
N MET A 93 21.70 -13.88 -11.94
CA MET A 93 22.59 -13.59 -10.82
C MET A 93 22.13 -14.22 -9.49
N GLY A 94 20.97 -14.89 -9.45
CA GLY A 94 20.48 -15.65 -8.31
C GLY A 94 19.72 -14.84 -7.26
N ILE A 95 19.24 -13.63 -7.60
CA ILE A 95 18.39 -12.84 -6.69
C ILE A 95 17.12 -13.63 -6.35
N LYS A 96 16.89 -13.79 -5.03
CA LYS A 96 15.77 -14.58 -4.52
C LYS A 96 14.46 -13.84 -4.60
N HIS A 97 14.44 -12.63 -4.02
CA HIS A 97 13.24 -11.81 -3.91
C HIS A 97 13.31 -10.64 -4.90
N LEU A 98 12.78 -10.88 -6.08
CA LEU A 98 12.77 -9.90 -7.17
C LEU A 98 11.37 -9.33 -7.37
N ILE A 99 11.21 -8.05 -7.08
CA ILE A 99 9.99 -7.28 -7.21
C ILE A 99 10.14 -6.34 -8.41
N VAL A 100 9.20 -6.38 -9.36
CA VAL A 100 9.32 -5.61 -10.59
C VAL A 100 8.09 -4.73 -10.81
N ARG A 101 8.31 -3.47 -11.08
CA ARG A 101 7.26 -2.55 -11.49
C ARG A 101 6.92 -2.77 -12.97
N VAL A 102 5.62 -2.94 -13.23
CA VAL A 102 5.07 -3.06 -14.58
C VAL A 102 3.82 -2.20 -14.67
N ASP A 103 3.87 -1.15 -15.47
CA ASP A 103 2.75 -0.21 -15.60
C ASP A 103 1.69 -0.68 -16.63
N ASN A 104 2.11 -1.45 -17.65
CA ASN A 104 1.20 -2.02 -18.65
C ASN A 104 0.81 -3.46 -18.31
N PRO A 105 -0.48 -3.75 -18.05
CA PRO A 105 -0.95 -5.09 -17.67
C PRO A 105 -0.61 -6.21 -18.66
N GLN A 106 -0.40 -5.89 -19.93
CA GLN A 106 -0.07 -6.87 -20.96
C GLN A 106 1.27 -7.56 -20.70
N TYR A 107 2.22 -6.89 -20.03
CA TYR A 107 3.55 -7.42 -19.77
C TYR A 107 3.69 -8.15 -18.43
N VAL A 108 2.69 -8.08 -17.56
CA VAL A 108 2.70 -8.72 -16.24
C VAL A 108 3.03 -10.21 -16.33
N ASN A 109 2.35 -10.94 -17.25
CA ASN A 109 2.59 -12.37 -17.40
C ASN A 109 3.97 -12.70 -17.98
N ILE A 110 4.53 -11.81 -18.79
CA ILE A 110 5.87 -11.98 -19.38
C ILE A 110 6.91 -11.82 -18.27
N ILE A 111 6.88 -10.73 -17.54
CA ILE A 111 7.83 -10.44 -16.45
C ILE A 111 7.74 -11.50 -15.34
N LYS A 112 6.55 -12.00 -15.04
CA LYS A 112 6.38 -13.10 -14.09
C LYS A 112 7.06 -14.39 -14.57
N LYS A 113 6.96 -14.73 -15.86
CA LYS A 113 7.63 -15.90 -16.45
C LYS A 113 9.15 -15.74 -16.48
N LEU A 114 9.66 -14.52 -16.55
CA LEU A 114 11.09 -14.22 -16.47
C LEU A 114 11.66 -14.33 -15.05
N GLY A 115 10.81 -14.61 -14.05
CA GLY A 115 11.24 -14.95 -12.70
C GLY A 115 11.02 -13.87 -11.65
N ALA A 116 10.29 -12.78 -11.95
CA ALA A 116 9.85 -11.87 -10.92
C ALA A 116 8.93 -12.60 -9.92
N GLU A 117 9.23 -12.49 -8.63
CA GLU A 117 8.42 -13.07 -7.56
C GLU A 117 7.13 -12.26 -7.39
N GLU A 118 7.27 -10.94 -7.36
CA GLU A 118 6.16 -10.02 -7.23
C GLU A 118 6.17 -8.97 -8.34
N ILE A 119 4.98 -8.60 -8.80
CA ILE A 119 4.79 -7.54 -9.78
C ILE A 119 3.88 -6.48 -9.20
N ILE A 120 4.32 -5.23 -9.28
CA ILE A 120 3.61 -4.08 -8.78
C ILE A 120 3.27 -3.11 -9.90
N SER A 121 2.10 -2.48 -9.81
CA SER A 121 1.62 -1.45 -10.75
C SER A 121 1.12 -0.24 -9.95
N PRO A 122 2.02 0.64 -9.47
CA PRO A 122 1.68 1.71 -8.53
C PRO A 122 0.62 2.67 -9.07
N GLN A 123 0.72 3.06 -10.35
CA GLN A 123 -0.24 3.96 -10.99
C GLN A 123 -1.64 3.34 -11.04
N HIS A 124 -1.74 2.06 -11.37
CA HIS A 124 -3.03 1.35 -11.40
C HIS A 124 -3.63 1.28 -10.00
N ALA A 125 -2.82 0.88 -8.99
CA ALA A 125 -3.26 0.80 -7.61
C ALA A 125 -3.73 2.15 -7.06
N ALA A 126 -2.96 3.21 -7.28
CA ALA A 126 -3.30 4.57 -6.87
C ALA A 126 -4.54 5.09 -7.61
N GLY A 127 -4.66 4.84 -8.92
CA GLY A 127 -5.83 5.22 -9.72
C GLY A 127 -7.10 4.54 -9.25
N VAL A 128 -7.05 3.24 -8.98
CA VAL A 128 -8.18 2.48 -8.41
C VAL A 128 -8.56 2.99 -7.03
N ALA A 129 -7.59 3.28 -6.16
CA ALA A 129 -7.83 3.83 -4.84
C ALA A 129 -8.50 5.20 -4.91
N LEU A 130 -8.00 6.09 -5.78
CA LEU A 130 -8.59 7.42 -6.01
C LEU A 130 -10.00 7.31 -6.57
N ALA A 131 -10.22 6.50 -7.61
CA ALA A 131 -11.55 6.31 -8.22
C ALA A 131 -12.57 5.78 -7.21
N ASN A 132 -12.17 4.83 -6.36
CA ASN A 132 -13.02 4.34 -5.28
C ASN A 132 -13.35 5.45 -4.26
N ARG A 133 -12.40 6.32 -3.94
CA ARG A 133 -12.61 7.43 -3.00
C ARG A 133 -13.55 8.50 -3.55
N ILE A 134 -13.35 8.94 -4.81
CA ILE A 134 -14.18 9.99 -5.41
C ILE A 134 -15.51 9.48 -5.96
N GLY A 135 -15.56 8.22 -6.40
CA GLY A 135 -16.78 7.59 -6.93
C GLY A 135 -17.74 7.07 -5.86
N ASN A 136 -17.28 7.00 -4.60
CA ASN A 136 -18.12 6.69 -3.45
C ASN A 136 -18.19 7.96 -2.58
N GLU A 137 -19.07 8.91 -2.96
CA GLU A 137 -19.31 10.17 -2.22
C GLU A 137 -19.62 9.94 -0.73
N ASP A 138 -19.93 8.72 -0.40
CA ASP A 138 -20.40 8.24 0.87
C ASP A 138 -19.30 7.83 1.86
N TYR A 139 -18.03 7.69 1.42
CA TYR A 139 -16.96 7.15 2.25
C TYR A 139 -15.72 8.05 2.22
N LYS A 140 -15.42 8.73 3.34
CA LYS A 140 -14.20 9.54 3.48
C LYS A 140 -12.94 8.68 3.41
N ASP A 141 -13.00 7.50 4.05
CA ASP A 141 -11.92 6.51 4.07
C ASP A 141 -12.47 5.13 3.68
N PHE A 142 -11.84 4.49 2.71
CA PHE A 142 -12.22 3.18 2.23
C PHE A 142 -10.98 2.33 2.02
N TYR A 143 -10.90 1.23 2.76
CA TYR A 143 -9.81 0.25 2.65
C TYR A 143 -10.38 -1.11 2.26
N LYS A 144 -10.08 -1.57 1.06
CA LYS A 144 -10.47 -2.90 0.60
C LYS A 144 -9.59 -3.95 1.26
N ILE A 145 -10.19 -4.91 1.99
CA ILE A 145 -9.48 -6.03 2.59
C ILE A 145 -9.34 -7.16 1.56
N ASP A 146 -10.46 -7.55 0.95
CA ASP A 146 -10.50 -8.58 -0.09
C ASP A 146 -11.60 -8.29 -1.14
N LYS A 147 -12.02 -9.31 -1.91
CA LYS A 147 -13.09 -9.16 -2.91
C LYS A 147 -14.45 -8.84 -2.29
N LYS A 148 -14.68 -9.12 -1.02
CA LYS A 148 -15.98 -9.07 -0.35
C LYS A 148 -16.01 -8.03 0.78
N TYR A 149 -14.97 -7.93 1.58
CA TYR A 149 -14.92 -7.10 2.78
C TYR A 149 -14.09 -5.84 2.61
N SER A 150 -14.52 -4.79 3.30
CA SER A 150 -13.84 -3.49 3.36
C SER A 150 -13.90 -2.92 4.77
N ILE A 151 -12.93 -2.08 5.11
CA ILE A 151 -13.03 -1.14 6.24
C ILE A 151 -13.49 0.19 5.68
N VAL A 152 -14.53 0.75 6.30
CA VAL A 152 -15.13 2.02 5.84
C VAL A 152 -15.31 2.95 7.03
N SER A 153 -15.00 4.23 6.82
CA SER A 153 -15.25 5.30 7.79
C SER A 153 -16.65 5.88 7.59
N ILE A 154 -17.47 5.88 8.64
CA ILE A 154 -18.86 6.42 8.64
C ILE A 154 -18.97 7.50 9.68
N GLU A 155 -19.26 8.72 9.25
CA GLU A 155 -19.58 9.84 10.13
C GLU A 155 -21.01 9.69 10.65
N ILE A 156 -21.17 9.78 11.96
CA ILE A 156 -22.47 9.68 12.64
C ILE A 156 -23.21 11.00 12.58
N ASN A 157 -24.46 10.95 12.16
CA ASN A 157 -25.34 12.11 12.03
C ASN A 157 -25.35 12.96 13.31
N PRO A 158 -25.27 14.31 13.20
CA PRO A 158 -25.38 15.20 14.36
C PRO A 158 -26.67 15.06 15.18
N LYS A 159 -27.72 14.48 14.61
CA LYS A 159 -29.02 14.22 15.31
C LYS A 159 -29.11 12.79 15.86
N PHE A 160 -28.02 12.02 15.81
CA PHE A 160 -28.02 10.63 16.31
C PHE A 160 -28.14 10.62 17.83
N GLU A 161 -29.07 9.85 18.35
CA GLU A 161 -29.21 9.60 19.78
C GLU A 161 -28.07 8.69 20.27
N THR A 162 -27.39 9.09 21.33
CA THR A 162 -26.31 8.30 21.94
C THR A 162 -26.79 6.91 22.33
N ARG A 163 -26.09 5.87 21.86
CA ARG A 163 -26.37 4.46 22.13
C ARG A 163 -25.09 3.68 22.35
N THR A 164 -25.15 2.65 23.20
CA THR A 164 -24.01 1.73 23.31
C THR A 164 -23.92 0.82 22.07
N LEU A 165 -22.72 0.32 21.75
CA LEU A 165 -22.57 -0.64 20.67
C LEU A 165 -23.34 -1.93 20.93
N GLN A 166 -23.51 -2.30 22.20
CA GLN A 166 -24.31 -3.43 22.61
C GLN A 166 -25.79 -3.23 22.26
N ASP A 167 -26.36 -2.05 22.54
CA ASP A 167 -27.76 -1.72 22.20
C ASP A 167 -27.96 -1.60 20.69
N MET A 168 -26.93 -1.10 19.98
CA MET A 168 -26.95 -1.00 18.52
C MET A 168 -26.92 -2.38 17.85
N ASN A 169 -26.39 -3.41 18.53
CA ASN A 169 -26.32 -4.80 18.06
C ASN A 169 -25.89 -4.94 16.58
N THR A 170 -24.86 -4.19 16.22
CA THR A 170 -24.44 -3.94 14.82
C THR A 170 -24.14 -5.21 14.04
N LYS A 171 -23.57 -6.21 14.74
CA LYS A 171 -23.23 -7.51 14.15
C LYS A 171 -24.47 -8.31 13.73
N ASN A 172 -25.47 -8.39 14.60
CA ASN A 172 -26.65 -9.21 14.33
C ASN A 172 -27.64 -8.49 13.39
N LEU A 173 -27.78 -7.17 13.53
CA LEU A 173 -28.73 -6.39 12.70
C LEU A 173 -28.20 -6.09 11.30
N PHE A 174 -26.89 -5.85 11.16
CA PHE A 174 -26.29 -5.37 9.91
C PHE A 174 -25.18 -6.26 9.38
N GLY A 175 -24.64 -7.20 10.16
CA GLY A 175 -23.50 -8.04 9.77
C GLY A 175 -22.14 -7.33 9.86
N ILE A 176 -22.06 -6.14 10.47
CA ILE A 176 -20.83 -5.34 10.56
C ILE A 176 -20.23 -5.36 11.97
N ASN A 177 -18.91 -5.16 12.04
CA ASN A 177 -18.22 -4.87 13.30
C ASN A 177 -17.64 -3.46 13.29
N VAL A 178 -17.80 -2.72 14.40
CA VAL A 178 -17.12 -1.44 14.63
C VAL A 178 -15.73 -1.75 15.21
N VAL A 179 -14.68 -1.36 14.52
CA VAL A 179 -13.29 -1.68 14.89
C VAL A 179 -12.55 -0.51 15.53
N LEU A 180 -13.00 0.73 15.26
CA LEU A 180 -12.43 1.95 15.84
C LEU A 180 -13.49 3.03 15.90
N ILE A 181 -13.47 3.83 16.98
CA ILE A 181 -14.22 5.08 17.08
C ILE A 181 -13.22 6.23 17.14
N LYS A 182 -13.38 7.20 16.24
CA LYS A 182 -12.67 8.47 16.28
C LYS A 182 -13.64 9.54 16.73
N ARG A 183 -13.32 10.18 17.87
CA ARG A 183 -14.09 11.25 18.50
C ARG A 183 -13.22 12.49 18.65
N GLY A 184 -13.47 13.50 17.85
CA GLY A 184 -12.58 14.66 17.76
C GLY A 184 -11.15 14.26 17.42
N ASN A 185 -10.20 14.55 18.29
CA ASN A 185 -8.78 14.22 18.10
C ASN A 185 -8.36 12.87 18.71
N SER A 186 -9.28 12.16 19.37
CA SER A 186 -8.99 10.88 20.01
C SER A 186 -9.53 9.71 19.21
N SER A 187 -8.81 8.58 19.23
CA SER A 187 -9.25 7.33 18.61
C SER A 187 -9.08 6.19 19.61
N PHE A 188 -10.06 5.27 19.67
CA PHE A 188 -10.00 4.11 20.56
C PHE A 188 -10.71 2.89 19.94
N VAL A 189 -10.26 1.70 20.35
CA VAL A 189 -10.92 0.45 20.01
C VAL A 189 -12.08 0.24 20.97
N PRO A 190 -13.34 0.19 20.48
CA PRO A 190 -14.49 0.15 21.38
C PRO A 190 -14.80 -1.26 21.87
N SER A 191 -15.41 -1.31 23.05
CA SER A 191 -16.12 -2.48 23.59
C SER A 191 -17.64 -2.35 23.40
N GLY A 192 -18.40 -3.38 23.67
CA GLY A 192 -19.87 -3.34 23.59
C GLY A 192 -20.51 -2.28 24.51
N LYS A 193 -19.85 -1.89 25.61
CA LYS A 193 -20.35 -0.90 26.58
C LYS A 193 -20.06 0.55 26.18
N ASP A 194 -19.17 0.75 25.19
CA ASP A 194 -18.86 2.09 24.73
C ASP A 194 -20.00 2.67 23.90
N SER A 195 -20.25 3.94 24.12
CA SER A 195 -21.32 4.66 23.43
C SER A 195 -20.84 5.28 22.14
N VAL A 196 -21.67 5.21 21.12
CA VAL A 196 -21.59 5.97 19.87
C VAL A 196 -22.38 7.24 20.04
N MET A 197 -21.77 8.37 19.67
CA MET A 197 -22.34 9.71 19.82
C MET A 197 -22.43 10.43 18.47
N ALA A 198 -23.27 11.45 18.43
CA ALA A 198 -23.35 12.36 17.30
C ALA A 198 -21.96 12.94 16.96
N GLY A 199 -21.60 12.96 15.69
CA GLY A 199 -20.30 13.47 15.22
C GLY A 199 -19.12 12.49 15.38
N ASP A 200 -19.32 11.30 15.95
CA ASP A 200 -18.30 10.25 15.93
C ASP A 200 -18.04 9.80 14.51
N ASN A 201 -16.81 9.37 14.26
CA ASN A 201 -16.45 8.70 13.02
C ASN A 201 -16.13 7.22 13.31
N LEU A 202 -16.97 6.32 12.80
CA LEU A 202 -16.85 4.89 13.05
C LEU A 202 -16.13 4.20 11.90
N PHE A 203 -15.08 3.48 12.21
CA PHE A 203 -14.46 2.54 11.26
C PHE A 203 -15.13 1.18 11.42
N VAL A 204 -15.79 0.72 10.35
CA VAL A 204 -16.58 -0.51 10.35
C VAL A 204 -16.07 -1.49 9.31
N VAL A 205 -16.09 -2.79 9.65
CA VAL A 205 -15.78 -3.88 8.72
C VAL A 205 -17.08 -4.56 8.31
N GLY A 206 -17.26 -4.74 7.02
CA GLY A 206 -18.40 -5.44 6.44
C GLY A 206 -18.36 -5.52 4.92
N THR A 207 -19.35 -6.16 4.33
CA THR A 207 -19.57 -6.13 2.89
C THR A 207 -20.19 -4.80 2.47
N ARG A 208 -20.08 -4.43 1.20
CA ARG A 208 -20.66 -3.17 0.67
C ARG A 208 -22.15 -3.01 1.01
N LYS A 209 -22.92 -4.11 0.94
CA LYS A 209 -24.38 -4.12 1.24
C LYS A 209 -24.63 -3.85 2.73
N GLU A 210 -23.89 -4.52 3.61
CA GLU A 210 -24.02 -4.41 5.07
C GLU A 210 -23.63 -3.01 5.56
N VAL A 211 -22.48 -2.51 5.10
CA VAL A 211 -22.00 -1.15 5.42
C VAL A 211 -23.00 -0.09 4.99
N ARG A 212 -23.55 -0.21 3.77
CA ARG A 212 -24.59 0.71 3.28
C ARG A 212 -25.84 0.69 4.14
N ALA A 213 -26.35 -0.51 4.51
CA ALA A 213 -27.52 -0.64 5.35
C ALA A 213 -27.31 -0.01 6.74
N PHE A 214 -26.16 -0.24 7.36
CA PHE A 214 -25.79 0.38 8.63
C PHE A 214 -25.73 1.91 8.53
N ARG A 215 -25.08 2.43 7.49
CA ARG A 215 -24.97 3.86 7.26
C ARG A 215 -26.34 4.53 7.09
N GLU A 216 -27.23 3.92 6.33
CA GLU A 216 -28.60 4.41 6.15
C GLU A 216 -29.35 4.48 7.50
N ALA A 217 -29.10 3.52 8.40
CA ALA A 217 -29.69 3.49 9.73
C ALA A 217 -29.16 4.61 10.66
N VAL A 218 -27.82 4.75 10.76
CA VAL A 218 -27.21 5.78 11.66
C VAL A 218 -27.41 7.21 11.14
N ASN A 219 -27.70 7.38 9.84
CA ASN A 219 -27.95 8.67 9.22
C ASN A 219 -29.44 9.01 9.06
N GLY A 220 -30.33 8.25 9.68
CA GLY A 220 -31.75 8.58 9.78
C GLY A 220 -32.57 8.27 8.52
N LYS A 221 -32.01 7.56 7.54
CA LYS A 221 -32.74 7.13 6.32
C LYS A 221 -33.62 5.89 6.55
N LYS A 222 -33.38 5.17 7.65
CA LYS A 222 -34.24 4.05 8.13
C LYS A 222 -34.28 4.09 9.66
N ARG A 223 -35.48 4.01 10.22
CA ARG A 223 -35.69 3.72 11.68
C ARG A 223 -35.40 2.24 11.90
N VAL A 224 -34.38 1.94 12.67
CA VAL A 224 -33.99 0.56 13.03
C VAL A 224 -33.97 0.39 14.54
N TRP A 225 -33.84 1.50 15.30
CA TRP A 225 -33.87 1.57 16.75
C TRP A 225 -34.98 2.50 17.25
#